data_eb29be904bed9166699ae4bf13a9b9fb
#
_entry.id   eb29be904bed9166699ae4bf13a9b9fb
#
_cell.length_a   1.000
_cell.length_b   1.000
_cell.length_c   1.000
_cell.angle_alpha   90.00
_cell.angle_beta   90.00
_cell.angle_gamma   90.00
#
_symmetry.space_group_name_H-M   'P 1'
#
loop_
_entity.id
_entity.type
_entity.pdbx_description
1 polymer ?
#
loop_
_entity_poly.entity_id
_entity_poly.type
_entity_poly.pdbx_seq_one_letter_code
_entity_poly.pdbx_strand_id
1 'polypeptide(L)'
;KPEIVLPYNPNKKPINQSRRPRLDKDDQWIIQFLNEIQVGHIRTRDGKQPFINPTSFWYSSENHEIYFHSNAYGRMRFNADLNPEACFECFKSGRLLPSNLALEVSFQYECVIAYGKIRVIENMDEKRDVLNELLQKYFGKMESGEDYRPITNDELKQTSVYGIKINAWNGKQNWINKADQAEDGEWSDLDP
;
A
#
# COMPACT_ATOMS: atom_id res chain seq x y z
N LYS A 1 15.53 26.90 -1.18
CA LYS A 1 15.93 26.60 -2.59
C LYS A 1 14.71 26.12 -3.33
N PRO A 2 14.39 26.63 -4.54
CA PRO A 2 13.26 26.14 -5.30
C PRO A 2 13.40 24.64 -5.54
N GLU A 3 12.31 23.90 -5.30
CA GLU A 3 12.26 22.46 -5.55
C GLU A 3 12.36 22.20 -7.05
N ILE A 4 13.29 21.35 -7.48
CA ILE A 4 13.37 20.92 -8.87
C ILE A 4 12.22 19.93 -9.11
N VAL A 5 11.13 20.40 -9.72
CA VAL A 5 10.03 19.54 -10.14
C VAL A 5 10.39 18.96 -11.51
N LEU A 6 10.68 17.66 -11.54
CA LEU A 6 10.92 16.94 -12.80
C LEU A 6 9.60 16.75 -13.56
N PRO A 7 9.55 17.07 -14.88
CA PRO A 7 8.37 16.78 -15.67
C PRO A 7 8.12 15.27 -15.73
N TYR A 8 6.85 14.86 -15.62
CA TYR A 8 6.48 13.45 -15.76
C TYR A 8 6.73 12.95 -17.19
N ASN A 9 7.46 11.86 -17.32
CA ASN A 9 7.66 11.16 -18.58
C ASN A 9 7.11 9.73 -18.51
N PRO A 10 5.97 9.44 -19.17
CA PRO A 10 5.32 8.12 -19.11
C PRO A 10 6.17 7.00 -19.72
N ASN A 11 7.17 7.31 -20.52
CA ASN A 11 8.06 6.34 -21.16
C ASN A 11 9.32 6.05 -20.32
N LYS A 12 9.54 6.82 -19.24
CA LYS A 12 10.70 6.62 -18.38
C LYS A 12 10.40 5.51 -17.37
N LYS A 13 11.35 4.58 -17.27
CA LYS A 13 11.33 3.53 -16.23
C LYS A 13 12.39 3.84 -15.16
N PRO A 14 12.17 3.41 -13.94
CA PRO A 14 11.00 2.66 -13.46
C PRO A 14 9.72 3.51 -13.37
N ILE A 15 8.57 2.83 -13.41
CA ILE A 15 7.23 3.43 -13.33
C ILE A 15 6.99 4.23 -12.03
N ASN A 16 7.75 3.93 -10.98
CA ASN A 16 7.68 4.53 -9.65
C ASN A 16 8.44 5.85 -9.50
N GLN A 17 8.85 6.50 -10.60
CA GLN A 17 9.59 7.77 -10.51
C GLN A 17 8.78 8.83 -9.76
N SER A 18 9.35 9.34 -8.68
CA SER A 18 8.76 10.43 -7.89
C SER A 18 8.94 11.79 -8.58
N ARG A 19 7.90 12.63 -8.49
CA ARG A 19 8.00 14.04 -8.86
C ARG A 19 8.71 14.88 -7.78
N ARG A 20 8.66 14.43 -6.51
CA ARG A 20 9.26 15.08 -5.34
C ARG A 20 10.26 14.14 -4.66
N PRO A 21 11.46 13.93 -5.25
CA PRO A 21 12.43 12.95 -4.75
C PRO A 21 12.87 13.20 -3.29
N ARG A 22 12.80 14.44 -2.81
CA ARG A 22 13.14 14.77 -1.41
C ARG A 22 12.24 14.10 -0.37
N LEU A 23 11.06 13.66 -0.78
CA LEU A 23 10.10 12.95 0.09
C LEU A 23 10.25 11.43 0.00
N ASP A 24 11.06 10.93 -0.93
CA ASP A 24 11.21 9.50 -1.14
C ASP A 24 11.93 8.84 0.02
N LYS A 25 11.53 7.61 0.32
CA LYS A 25 12.07 6.77 1.37
C LYS A 25 12.76 5.58 0.77
N ASP A 26 13.73 5.04 1.52
CA ASP A 26 14.46 3.84 1.14
C ASP A 26 13.64 2.54 1.33
N ASP A 27 14.16 1.44 0.84
CA ASP A 27 13.50 0.14 0.90
C ASP A 27 13.30 -0.34 2.34
N GLN A 28 14.21 -0.03 3.26
CA GLN A 28 14.10 -0.43 4.66
C GLN A 28 12.90 0.26 5.32
N TRP A 29 12.73 1.56 5.08
CA TRP A 29 11.57 2.31 5.56
C TRP A 29 10.26 1.77 4.95
N ILE A 30 10.26 1.45 3.66
CA ILE A 30 9.09 0.88 2.98
C ILE A 30 8.67 -0.44 3.63
N ILE A 31 9.61 -1.34 3.88
CA ILE A 31 9.36 -2.64 4.52
C ILE A 31 8.78 -2.43 5.93
N GLN A 32 9.36 -1.53 6.72
CA GLN A 32 8.84 -1.24 8.05
C GLN A 32 7.41 -0.70 7.98
N PHE A 33 7.15 0.25 7.10
CA PHE A 33 5.82 0.85 6.93
C PHE A 33 4.77 -0.19 6.51
N LEU A 34 5.10 -1.09 5.58
CA LEU A 34 4.21 -2.18 5.16
C LEU A 34 3.87 -3.15 6.31
N ASN A 35 4.79 -3.36 7.25
CA ASN A 35 4.53 -4.20 8.42
C ASN A 35 3.62 -3.51 9.45
N GLU A 36 3.69 -2.20 9.59
CA GLU A 36 2.91 -1.43 10.55
C GLU A 36 1.48 -1.14 10.08
N ILE A 37 1.29 -0.88 8.79
CA ILE A 37 -0.02 -0.51 8.24
C ILE A 37 -0.96 -1.72 8.16
N GLN A 38 -2.21 -1.49 8.58
CA GLN A 38 -3.22 -2.55 8.65
C GLN A 38 -4.03 -2.73 7.36
N VAL A 39 -4.26 -1.66 6.61
CA VAL A 39 -5.11 -1.68 5.42
C VAL A 39 -4.33 -1.20 4.21
N GLY A 40 -4.42 -1.96 3.13
CA GLY A 40 -3.94 -1.57 1.81
C GLY A 40 -5.07 -1.57 0.79
N HIS A 41 -4.87 -0.88 -0.30
CA HIS A 41 -5.81 -0.76 -1.40
C HIS A 41 -5.23 -1.46 -2.63
N ILE A 42 -5.92 -2.50 -3.06
CA ILE A 42 -5.53 -3.26 -4.26
C ILE A 42 -6.27 -2.68 -5.46
N ARG A 43 -5.52 -2.28 -6.47
CA ARG A 43 -6.08 -1.84 -7.74
C ARG A 43 -5.90 -2.92 -8.79
N THR A 44 -7.03 -3.32 -9.38
CA THR A 44 -7.11 -4.20 -10.55
C THR A 44 -8.00 -3.53 -11.61
N ARG A 45 -8.26 -4.18 -12.73
CA ARG A 45 -9.14 -3.65 -13.77
C ARG A 45 -9.96 -4.74 -14.45
N ASP A 46 -11.16 -4.37 -14.86
CA ASP A 46 -12.01 -5.09 -15.80
C ASP A 46 -12.04 -4.27 -17.11
N GLY A 47 -11.36 -4.76 -18.15
CA GLY A 47 -11.17 -4.00 -19.37
C GLY A 47 -10.57 -2.61 -19.11
N LYS A 48 -11.36 -1.55 -19.38
CA LYS A 48 -10.95 -0.15 -19.13
C LYS A 48 -11.37 0.38 -17.75
N GLN A 49 -12.21 -0.36 -17.01
CA GLN A 49 -12.74 0.09 -15.73
C GLN A 49 -11.75 -0.25 -14.59
N PRO A 50 -11.14 0.74 -13.90
CA PRO A 50 -10.39 0.50 -12.69
C PRO A 50 -11.31 0.01 -11.56
N PHE A 51 -10.77 -0.87 -10.72
CA PHE A 51 -11.42 -1.38 -9.53
C PHE A 51 -10.45 -1.28 -8.35
N ILE A 52 -10.92 -0.78 -7.21
CA ILE A 52 -10.14 -0.64 -5.99
C ILE A 52 -10.84 -1.44 -4.89
N ASN A 53 -10.05 -2.20 -4.13
CA ASN A 53 -10.52 -2.96 -2.99
C ASN A 53 -9.59 -2.72 -1.78
N PRO A 54 -10.10 -2.08 -0.69
CA PRO A 54 -9.37 -2.03 0.57
C PRO A 54 -9.39 -3.41 1.24
N THR A 55 -8.25 -3.85 1.75
CA THR A 55 -8.13 -5.16 2.38
C THR A 55 -6.98 -5.21 3.39
N SER A 56 -7.02 -6.19 4.29
CA SER A 56 -5.86 -6.62 5.06
C SER A 56 -4.85 -7.29 4.14
N PHE A 57 -3.58 -7.14 4.44
CA PHE A 57 -2.49 -7.66 3.61
C PHE A 57 -1.27 -8.04 4.45
N TRP A 58 -0.41 -8.84 3.88
CA TRP A 58 0.90 -9.17 4.42
C TRP A 58 1.97 -9.00 3.33
N TYR A 59 3.15 -8.50 3.69
CA TYR A 59 4.29 -8.38 2.79
C TYR A 59 5.37 -9.39 3.18
N SER A 60 5.79 -10.20 2.22
CA SER A 60 6.95 -11.08 2.34
C SER A 60 8.19 -10.44 1.75
N SER A 61 9.20 -10.18 2.59
CA SER A 61 10.50 -9.70 2.13
C SER A 61 11.28 -10.77 1.37
N GLU A 62 11.13 -12.04 1.74
CA GLU A 62 11.75 -13.17 1.06
C GLU A 62 11.30 -13.30 -0.39
N ASN A 63 9.99 -13.24 -0.59
CA ASN A 63 9.39 -13.38 -1.92
C ASN A 63 9.28 -12.06 -2.68
N HIS A 64 9.47 -10.91 -2.01
CA HIS A 64 9.18 -9.57 -2.51
C HIS A 64 7.76 -9.47 -3.10
N GLU A 65 6.78 -9.87 -2.29
CA GLU A 65 5.40 -10.09 -2.71
C GLU A 65 4.42 -9.62 -1.64
N ILE A 66 3.32 -8.99 -2.05
CA ILE A 66 2.22 -8.60 -1.16
C ILE A 66 1.11 -9.62 -1.30
N TYR A 67 0.70 -10.19 -0.16
CA TYR A 67 -0.34 -11.21 -0.09
C TYR A 67 -1.61 -10.65 0.54
N PHE A 68 -2.74 -11.11 0.03
CA PHE A 68 -4.07 -10.79 0.55
C PHE A 68 -5.08 -11.86 0.14
N HIS A 69 -6.32 -11.76 0.64
CA HIS A 69 -7.36 -12.71 0.32
C HIS A 69 -8.70 -12.05 0.04
N SER A 70 -9.57 -12.76 -0.63
CA SER A 70 -10.98 -12.41 -0.82
C SER A 70 -11.85 -13.66 -0.88
N ASN A 71 -13.16 -13.49 -1.06
CA ASN A 71 -14.02 -14.63 -1.39
C ASN A 71 -13.58 -15.29 -2.71
N ALA A 72 -13.82 -16.60 -2.84
CA ALA A 72 -13.50 -17.36 -4.05
C ALA A 72 -14.19 -16.83 -5.31
N TYR A 73 -15.29 -16.11 -5.14
CA TYR A 73 -16.08 -15.50 -6.21
C TYR A 73 -16.14 -13.99 -6.04
N GLY A 74 -16.24 -13.25 -7.15
CA GLY A 74 -16.39 -11.81 -7.14
C GLY A 74 -15.45 -11.09 -8.09
N ARG A 75 -15.57 -9.75 -8.11
CA ARG A 75 -14.84 -8.92 -9.08
C ARG A 75 -13.33 -9.00 -8.92
N MET A 76 -12.82 -9.08 -7.70
CA MET A 76 -11.37 -9.21 -7.47
C MET A 76 -10.82 -10.47 -8.15
N ARG A 77 -11.48 -11.63 -7.93
CA ARG A 77 -11.09 -12.89 -8.55
C ARG A 77 -11.16 -12.81 -10.08
N PHE A 78 -12.27 -12.33 -10.61
CA PHE A 78 -12.47 -12.17 -12.05
C PHE A 78 -11.39 -11.28 -12.68
N ASN A 79 -11.09 -10.14 -12.07
CA ASN A 79 -10.07 -9.24 -12.57
C ASN A 79 -8.67 -9.85 -12.54
N ALA A 80 -8.33 -10.56 -11.45
CA ALA A 80 -7.03 -11.21 -11.30
C ALA A 80 -6.80 -12.33 -12.34
N ASP A 81 -7.85 -13.08 -12.67
CA ASP A 81 -7.78 -14.14 -13.68
C ASP A 81 -7.56 -13.57 -15.09
N LEU A 82 -8.10 -12.38 -15.39
CA LEU A 82 -8.03 -11.78 -16.72
C LEU A 82 -6.86 -10.83 -16.94
N ASN A 83 -6.43 -10.12 -15.91
CA ASN A 83 -5.45 -9.05 -16.02
C ASN A 83 -4.44 -9.15 -14.87
N PRO A 84 -3.21 -9.55 -15.14
CA PRO A 84 -2.20 -9.70 -14.10
C PRO A 84 -1.66 -8.36 -13.58
N GLU A 85 -1.83 -7.26 -14.30
CA GLU A 85 -1.30 -5.96 -13.90
C GLU A 85 -2.07 -5.39 -12.72
N ALA A 86 -1.39 -5.20 -11.60
CA ALA A 86 -1.96 -4.70 -10.36
C ALA A 86 -1.10 -3.60 -9.74
N CYS A 87 -1.74 -2.81 -8.90
CA CYS A 87 -1.09 -1.80 -8.10
C CYS A 87 -1.62 -1.92 -6.67
N PHE A 88 -0.73 -1.77 -5.73
CA PHE A 88 -1.02 -1.72 -4.30
C PHE A 88 -0.69 -0.32 -3.78
N GLU A 89 -1.49 0.16 -2.86
CA GLU A 89 -1.21 1.39 -2.13
C GLU A 89 -1.60 1.22 -0.67
N CYS A 90 -0.83 1.82 0.24
CA CYS A 90 -1.24 2.04 1.62
C CYS A 90 -0.79 3.42 2.10
N PHE A 91 -1.56 3.97 3.04
CA PHE A 91 -1.49 5.37 3.40
C PHE A 91 -1.76 5.59 4.90
N LYS A 92 -1.05 6.56 5.47
CA LYS A 92 -1.31 7.05 6.83
C LYS A 92 -1.31 8.58 6.78
N SER A 93 -2.34 9.19 7.34
CA SER A 93 -2.43 10.64 7.53
C SER A 93 -2.08 11.02 8.96
N GLY A 94 -1.42 12.17 9.10
CA GLY A 94 -1.25 12.85 10.36
C GLY A 94 -2.09 14.13 10.42
N ARG A 95 -1.53 15.20 10.97
CA ARG A 95 -2.21 16.48 11.16
C ARG A 95 -2.37 17.25 9.83
N LEU A 96 -3.42 18.03 9.72
CA LEU A 96 -3.52 19.11 8.75
C LEU A 96 -2.57 20.24 9.14
N LEU A 97 -1.92 20.84 8.17
CA LEU A 97 -0.93 21.90 8.35
C LEU A 97 -1.46 23.17 7.68
N PRO A 98 -2.04 24.10 8.45
CA PRO A 98 -2.51 25.36 7.91
C PRO A 98 -1.34 26.22 7.44
N SER A 99 -1.62 27.07 6.45
CA SER A 99 -0.71 28.09 5.98
C SER A 99 -1.49 29.34 5.60
N ASN A 100 -0.89 30.52 5.83
CA ASN A 100 -1.41 31.79 5.34
C ASN A 100 -1.11 32.00 3.85
N LEU A 101 -0.36 31.08 3.21
CA LEU A 101 -0.21 30.94 1.76
C LEU A 101 -1.08 29.77 1.28
N ALA A 102 -2.09 30.05 0.48
CA ALA A 102 -3.06 29.04 0.05
C ALA A 102 -2.45 27.82 -0.67
N LEU A 103 -1.32 28.01 -1.38
CA LEU A 103 -0.60 26.93 -2.07
C LEU A 103 0.26 26.06 -1.15
N GLU A 104 0.51 26.54 0.07
CA GLU A 104 1.38 25.86 1.04
C GLU A 104 0.57 25.08 2.10
N VAL A 105 -0.78 25.21 2.11
CA VAL A 105 -1.61 24.34 2.97
C VAL A 105 -1.30 22.88 2.66
N SER A 106 -1.06 22.08 3.69
CA SER A 106 -0.57 20.72 3.54
C SER A 106 -1.13 19.79 4.63
N PHE A 107 -0.62 18.58 4.70
CA PHE A 107 -0.87 17.65 5.78
C PHE A 107 0.30 16.68 5.92
N GLN A 108 0.43 16.12 7.10
CA GLN A 108 1.39 15.05 7.34
C GLN A 108 0.87 13.76 6.70
N TYR A 109 1.72 13.07 5.97
CA TYR A 109 1.37 11.77 5.39
C TYR A 109 2.58 10.87 5.20
N GLU A 110 2.27 9.59 5.17
CA GLU A 110 3.16 8.50 4.78
C GLU A 110 2.41 7.62 3.79
N CYS A 111 3.06 7.19 2.73
CA CYS A 111 2.44 6.27 1.77
C CYS A 111 3.48 5.39 1.09
N VAL A 112 3.02 4.20 0.70
CA VAL A 112 3.76 3.29 -0.18
C VAL A 112 2.86 2.95 -1.37
N ILE A 113 3.44 3.01 -2.57
CA ILE A 113 2.80 2.52 -3.79
C ILE A 113 3.71 1.44 -4.38
N ALA A 114 3.14 0.27 -4.66
CA ALA A 114 3.83 -0.82 -5.33
C ALA A 114 3.11 -1.20 -6.63
N TYR A 115 3.89 -1.51 -7.65
CA TYR A 115 3.43 -1.93 -8.96
C TYR A 115 3.92 -3.35 -9.21
N GLY A 116 3.06 -4.21 -9.72
CA GLY A 116 3.43 -5.59 -9.93
C GLY A 116 2.40 -6.40 -10.69
N LYS A 117 2.59 -7.71 -10.62
CA LYS A 117 1.67 -8.67 -11.23
C LYS A 117 0.99 -9.49 -10.16
N ILE A 118 -0.35 -9.48 -10.20
CA ILE A 118 -1.18 -10.33 -9.35
C ILE A 118 -1.21 -11.75 -9.90
N ARG A 119 -1.12 -12.71 -9.01
CA ARG A 119 -1.38 -14.13 -9.28
C ARG A 119 -2.39 -14.67 -8.27
N VAL A 120 -3.16 -15.63 -8.70
CA VAL A 120 -4.03 -16.41 -7.81
C VAL A 120 -3.23 -17.61 -7.31
N ILE A 121 -3.26 -17.84 -6.01
CA ILE A 121 -2.59 -18.97 -5.38
C ILE A 121 -3.57 -20.14 -5.33
N GLU A 122 -3.27 -21.20 -6.07
CA GLU A 122 -4.14 -22.40 -6.14
C GLU A 122 -3.66 -23.53 -5.23
N ASN A 123 -2.36 -23.57 -4.91
CA ASN A 123 -1.81 -24.59 -4.02
C ASN A 123 -2.35 -24.42 -2.60
N MET A 124 -2.92 -25.49 -2.03
CA MET A 124 -3.62 -25.45 -0.74
C MET A 124 -2.68 -25.20 0.45
N ASP A 125 -1.45 -25.69 0.38
CA ASP A 125 -0.46 -25.49 1.44
C ASP A 125 0.04 -24.04 1.42
N GLU A 126 0.35 -23.50 0.24
CA GLU A 126 0.72 -22.08 0.08
C GLU A 126 -0.43 -21.14 0.53
N LYS A 127 -1.69 -21.47 0.21
CA LYS A 127 -2.85 -20.72 0.71
C LYS A 127 -2.88 -20.67 2.23
N ARG A 128 -2.67 -21.84 2.85
CA ARG A 128 -2.68 -21.99 4.31
C ARG A 128 -1.58 -21.17 4.95
N ASP A 129 -0.36 -21.25 4.40
CA ASP A 129 0.79 -20.53 4.90
C ASP A 129 0.57 -19.01 4.83
N VAL A 130 0.11 -18.49 3.68
CA VAL A 130 -0.20 -17.07 3.51
C VAL A 130 -1.28 -16.59 4.48
N LEU A 131 -2.34 -17.38 4.69
CA LEU A 131 -3.40 -17.01 5.63
C LEU A 131 -2.93 -17.05 7.08
N ASN A 132 -2.05 -17.98 7.44
CA ASN A 132 -1.43 -18.03 8.77
C ASN A 132 -0.53 -16.81 9.00
N GLU A 133 0.25 -16.38 8.01
CA GLU A 133 1.06 -15.17 8.09
C GLU A 133 0.20 -13.88 8.20
N LEU A 134 -0.95 -13.83 7.52
CA LEU A 134 -1.93 -12.77 7.73
C LEU A 134 -2.46 -12.77 9.17
N LEU A 135 -2.81 -13.92 9.72
CA LEU A 135 -3.23 -14.04 11.12
C LEU A 135 -2.10 -13.62 12.07
N GLN A 136 -0.87 -14.02 11.81
CA GLN A 136 0.30 -13.64 12.60
C GLN A 136 0.52 -12.12 12.61
N LYS A 137 0.40 -11.45 11.45
CA LYS A 137 0.54 -9.99 11.36
C LYS A 137 -0.49 -9.25 12.23
N TYR A 138 -1.75 -9.66 12.20
CA TYR A 138 -2.85 -8.91 12.84
C TYR A 138 -3.20 -9.41 14.25
N PHE A 139 -2.98 -10.69 14.51
CA PHE A 139 -3.41 -11.39 15.72
C PHE A 139 -2.30 -12.28 16.33
N GLY A 140 -1.03 -11.88 16.16
CA GLY A 140 0.13 -12.67 16.57
C GLY A 140 0.25 -12.98 18.08
N LYS A 141 -0.72 -12.49 18.89
CA LYS A 141 -0.86 -12.89 20.30
C LYS A 141 -1.79 -14.08 20.50
N MET A 142 -2.48 -14.52 19.43
CA MET A 142 -3.40 -15.65 19.46
C MET A 142 -2.71 -16.88 18.87
N GLU A 143 -2.93 -18.03 19.50
CA GLU A 143 -2.33 -19.32 19.11
C GLU A 143 -3.35 -20.24 18.44
N SER A 144 -2.96 -20.75 17.26
CA SER A 144 -3.79 -21.71 16.51
C SER A 144 -3.89 -23.04 17.26
N GLY A 145 -5.11 -23.50 17.47
CA GLY A 145 -5.40 -24.72 18.25
C GLY A 145 -5.69 -24.47 19.72
N GLU A 146 -5.39 -23.26 20.24
CA GLU A 146 -5.70 -22.83 21.61
C GLU A 146 -6.77 -21.72 21.60
N ASP A 147 -6.46 -20.58 20.98
CA ASP A 147 -7.37 -19.42 20.94
C ASP A 147 -8.36 -19.49 19.78
N TYR A 148 -7.99 -20.15 18.70
CA TYR A 148 -8.87 -20.36 17.54
C TYR A 148 -8.60 -21.69 16.85
N ARG A 149 -9.63 -22.22 16.20
CA ARG A 149 -9.55 -23.46 15.43
C ARG A 149 -8.67 -23.26 14.18
N PRO A 150 -7.75 -24.18 13.85
CA PRO A 150 -6.96 -24.10 12.61
C PRO A 150 -7.82 -24.00 11.35
N ILE A 151 -7.29 -23.35 10.32
CA ILE A 151 -7.94 -23.18 9.02
C ILE A 151 -8.22 -24.57 8.40
N THR A 152 -9.46 -24.80 8.00
CA THR A 152 -9.89 -26.06 7.37
C THR A 152 -9.71 -26.03 5.85
N ASN A 153 -9.71 -27.22 5.25
CA ASN A 153 -9.66 -27.34 3.78
C ASN A 153 -10.91 -26.74 3.10
N ASP A 154 -12.07 -26.80 3.75
CA ASP A 154 -13.30 -26.23 3.17
C ASP A 154 -13.28 -24.70 3.20
N GLU A 155 -12.70 -24.09 4.22
CA GLU A 155 -12.47 -22.64 4.25
C GLU A 155 -11.47 -22.22 3.17
N LEU A 156 -10.40 -22.98 2.95
CA LEU A 156 -9.45 -22.73 1.87
C LEU A 156 -10.09 -22.78 0.47
N LYS A 157 -11.04 -23.71 0.25
CA LYS A 157 -11.79 -23.80 -1.02
C LYS A 157 -12.68 -22.60 -1.26
N GLN A 158 -13.22 -21.97 -0.21
CA GLN A 158 -14.10 -20.80 -0.28
C GLN A 158 -13.33 -19.48 -0.31
N THR A 159 -12.02 -19.53 -0.18
CA THR A 159 -11.14 -18.34 -0.13
C THR A 159 -10.23 -18.29 -1.33
N SER A 160 -10.24 -17.19 -2.06
CA SER A 160 -9.17 -16.85 -3.00
C SER A 160 -8.05 -16.14 -2.26
N VAL A 161 -6.83 -16.63 -2.45
CA VAL A 161 -5.60 -16.00 -1.95
C VAL A 161 -4.78 -15.52 -3.13
N TYR A 162 -4.18 -14.35 -2.98
CA TYR A 162 -3.45 -13.69 -4.05
C TYR A 162 -2.07 -13.26 -3.58
N GLY A 163 -1.12 -13.23 -4.52
CA GLY A 163 0.15 -12.56 -4.37
C GLY A 163 0.35 -11.51 -5.45
N ILE A 164 0.85 -10.32 -5.09
CA ILE A 164 1.31 -9.31 -6.04
C ILE A 164 2.83 -9.33 -6.01
N LYS A 165 3.44 -9.92 -7.03
CA LYS A 165 4.88 -9.88 -7.24
C LYS A 165 5.30 -8.47 -7.60
N ILE A 166 6.10 -7.82 -6.76
CA ILE A 166 6.47 -6.42 -6.91
C ILE A 166 7.56 -6.26 -7.98
N ASN A 167 7.33 -5.39 -8.94
CA ASN A 167 8.30 -5.00 -9.96
C ASN A 167 8.99 -3.68 -9.64
N ALA A 168 8.25 -2.77 -8.99
CA ALA A 168 8.73 -1.47 -8.56
C ALA A 168 7.86 -0.94 -7.43
N TRP A 169 8.45 -0.20 -6.51
CA TRP A 169 7.73 0.51 -5.46
C TRP A 169 8.32 1.88 -5.18
N ASN A 170 7.58 2.68 -4.44
CA ASN A 170 8.03 3.97 -3.94
C ASN A 170 7.37 4.24 -2.59
N GLY A 171 8.17 4.64 -1.61
CA GLY A 171 7.73 5.16 -0.32
C GLY A 171 7.88 6.66 -0.26
N LYS A 172 6.94 7.36 0.35
CA LYS A 172 6.99 8.81 0.57
C LYS A 172 6.58 9.18 1.98
N GLN A 173 7.25 10.17 2.52
CA GLN A 173 6.91 10.74 3.82
C GLN A 173 6.97 12.27 3.75
N ASN A 174 5.88 12.92 4.13
CA ASN A 174 5.82 14.35 4.43
C ASN A 174 5.37 14.52 5.89
N TRP A 175 6.30 14.48 6.84
CA TRP A 175 5.99 14.52 8.27
C TRP A 175 6.61 15.76 8.92
N ILE A 176 6.43 16.91 8.25
CA ILE A 176 6.86 18.22 8.75
C ILE A 176 5.92 18.70 9.86
N ASN A 177 6.41 19.57 10.74
CA ASN A 177 5.61 20.07 11.87
C ASN A 177 4.76 21.29 11.52
N LYS A 178 5.19 22.09 10.55
CA LYS A 178 4.52 23.33 10.10
C LYS A 178 4.68 23.45 8.59
N ALA A 179 3.64 23.94 7.92
CA ALA A 179 3.72 24.34 6.51
C ALA A 179 4.47 25.67 6.36
N ASP A 180 5.00 25.94 5.17
CA ASP A 180 5.61 27.21 4.88
C ASP A 180 4.58 28.35 5.03
N GLN A 181 5.04 29.50 5.49
CA GLN A 181 4.23 30.70 5.72
C GLN A 181 4.74 31.85 4.85
N ALA A 182 3.94 32.91 4.68
CA ALA A 182 4.38 34.15 4.08
C ALA A 182 5.54 34.79 4.84
N GLU A 183 6.26 35.72 4.22
CA GLU A 183 7.30 36.45 4.90
C GLU A 183 6.76 37.23 6.09
N ASP A 184 7.60 37.44 7.10
CA ASP A 184 7.25 38.12 8.32
C ASP A 184 6.61 39.48 8.06
N GLY A 185 5.43 39.71 8.61
CA GLY A 185 4.69 40.97 8.51
C GLY A 185 3.75 41.10 7.30
N GLU A 186 3.75 40.16 6.34
CA GLU A 186 2.77 40.16 5.24
C GLU A 186 1.39 39.61 5.73
N TRP A 187 1.41 38.49 6.44
CA TRP A 187 0.21 37.83 7.00
C TRP A 187 0.54 37.26 8.38
N SER A 188 -0.50 37.17 9.21
CA SER A 188 -0.36 36.51 10.53
C SER A 188 -0.06 35.02 10.34
N ASP A 189 0.93 34.52 11.09
CA ASP A 189 1.28 33.09 11.10
C ASP A 189 0.09 32.25 11.58
N LEU A 190 -0.07 31.09 10.94
CA LEU A 190 -1.03 30.07 11.35
C LEU A 190 -0.27 28.88 11.94
N ASP A 191 -0.56 28.56 13.21
CA ASP A 191 -0.04 27.36 13.85
C ASP A 191 -1.03 26.18 13.72
N PRO A 192 -0.49 24.91 13.60
CA PRO A 192 -1.31 23.70 13.49
C PRO A 192 -2.06 23.36 14.78
#